data_58708071d311afa16856e464215e7df6
#
_entry.id   58708071d311afa16856e464215e7df6
#
_cell.length_a   1.000
_cell.length_b   1.000
_cell.length_c   1.000
_cell.angle_alpha   90.00
_cell.angle_beta   90.00
_cell.angle_gamma   90.00
#
_symmetry.space_group_name_H-M   'P 1'
#
loop_
_entity.id
_entity.type
_entity.pdbx_description
1 polymer ?
#
loop_
_entity_poly.entity_id
_entity_poly.type
_entity_poly.pdbx_seq_one_letter_code
_entity_poly.pdbx_strand_id
1 'polypeptide(L)'
;MTKITRGIDKSIDVDKRMILIDHEKCKPKTAVYDYLVSKSKICNKECIIINGDRINMSDESCMMCFNLAKRSPGDAIKIVKLPTNLQTNITHCYGQNLFKLHGLPMPHPGSVLGLLGTNGIGKSTAINILSGSIIPNFGKFDKEKPTKKEIINYYRGCELQNYFNKLYKNKLKISIKPQDINQYIEKYKNINVEEFIKSKDERHKMNEICKKLELLHLFDRKINNLSGGELQRLIIAVTILKNADIYFFDECSSFLDVKQRIVVTEIIRDLLNESQWDSEVNLKNKYVVVIEHDLAILDYMSDYIQSLYGKPGAYGVITSKASTSNGINQFLEGYIKSENIKFRPYELSFKNNFKDNDITIKKGLEMKYPKMTKEYEGSTFKLNVDSGSFFNREIVCLMGENGCGKSTFINLLAYNLKNKKFLPGTSISFKSQYIEFNNFNGTVQDLLEKEINSSLGNRNFRLIVLNPLRISNIKDLKVKNLSGGQMQRLAITICLGTPATLYLIDEPSAGLDCEQRIIVAKVIQKYLVEFLGKSCFLIEHDFLMTSTIADKIILFEGKPGLECNAKTPNSLIQGFNNFLMNLDITFRRDPNNFRPRINKKNSNKDKKQKSENKYFYFD
;
A
#
# COMPACT_ATOMS: atom_id res chain seq x y z
N MET A 1 20.23 41.57 -54.07
CA MET A 1 19.12 41.40 -53.07
C MET A 1 18.60 39.98 -53.16
N THR A 2 19.18 39.09 -52.39
CA THR A 2 18.83 37.66 -52.33
C THR A 2 18.17 37.39 -51.00
N LYS A 3 16.85 37.08 -51.03
CA LYS A 3 16.08 36.69 -49.84
C LYS A 3 16.47 35.29 -49.38
N ILE A 4 17.10 35.21 -48.22
CA ILE A 4 17.34 33.95 -47.50
C ILE A 4 16.03 33.60 -46.81
N THR A 5 15.29 32.63 -47.34
CA THR A 5 14.20 31.96 -46.67
C THR A 5 14.79 30.94 -45.68
N ARG A 6 14.78 31.27 -44.38
CA ARG A 6 15.04 30.32 -43.32
C ARG A 6 13.85 29.35 -43.26
N GLY A 7 14.07 28.14 -43.72
CA GLY A 7 13.21 27.01 -43.44
C GLY A 7 13.22 26.71 -41.92
N ILE A 8 12.16 27.05 -41.23
CA ILE A 8 11.90 26.56 -39.88
C ILE A 8 11.38 25.14 -40.06
N ASP A 9 12.25 24.17 -39.88
CA ASP A 9 11.87 22.78 -39.67
C ASP A 9 11.12 22.74 -38.33
N LYS A 10 9.80 22.92 -38.39
CA LYS A 10 8.87 22.56 -37.32
C LYS A 10 8.71 21.06 -37.37
N SER A 11 9.65 20.30 -36.83
CA SER A 11 9.34 18.97 -36.29
C SER A 11 8.35 19.21 -35.17
N ILE A 12 7.08 19.10 -35.50
CA ILE A 12 5.98 19.08 -34.54
C ILE A 12 6.23 17.84 -33.67
N ASP A 13 6.72 18.06 -32.46
CA ASP A 13 6.85 17.06 -31.41
C ASP A 13 5.41 16.60 -31.09
N VAL A 14 4.94 15.59 -31.82
CA VAL A 14 3.62 15.01 -31.63
C VAL A 14 3.70 14.25 -30.30
N ASP A 15 3.31 14.91 -29.21
CA ASP A 15 3.09 14.29 -27.90
C ASP A 15 2.36 12.95 -28.12
N LYS A 16 3.09 11.84 -28.14
CA LYS A 16 2.47 10.53 -28.31
C LYS A 16 1.54 10.26 -27.13
N ARG A 17 0.35 9.84 -27.45
CA ARG A 17 -0.74 9.61 -26.49
C ARG A 17 -1.13 8.15 -26.53
N MET A 18 -1.55 7.62 -25.40
CA MET A 18 -2.13 6.31 -25.27
C MET A 18 -3.60 6.44 -24.93
N ILE A 19 -4.45 5.71 -25.62
CA ILE A 19 -5.87 5.64 -25.35
C ILE A 19 -6.15 4.37 -24.53
N LEU A 20 -6.83 4.53 -23.42
CA LEU A 20 -7.29 3.43 -22.58
C LEU A 20 -8.79 3.30 -22.71
N ILE A 21 -9.28 2.09 -22.89
CA ILE A 21 -10.70 1.77 -22.97
C ILE A 21 -11.04 0.78 -21.87
N ASP A 22 -12.00 1.13 -21.06
CA ASP A 22 -12.62 0.25 -20.09
C ASP A 22 -13.68 -0.61 -20.82
N HIS A 23 -13.28 -1.78 -21.28
CA HIS A 23 -14.16 -2.67 -22.04
C HIS A 23 -15.38 -3.16 -21.26
N GLU A 24 -15.31 -3.19 -19.92
CA GLU A 24 -16.46 -3.54 -19.08
C GLU A 24 -17.59 -2.49 -19.16
N LYS A 25 -17.21 -1.22 -19.31
CA LYS A 25 -18.15 -0.10 -19.49
C LYS A 25 -18.57 0.09 -20.93
N CYS A 26 -17.83 -0.48 -21.89
CA CYS A 26 -18.07 -0.35 -23.33
C CYS A 26 -18.77 -1.57 -23.93
N LYS A 27 -19.57 -2.31 -23.16
CA LYS A 27 -20.33 -3.47 -23.65
C LYS A 27 -21.51 -3.02 -24.52
N PRO A 28 -21.95 -3.84 -25.49
CA PRO A 28 -23.17 -3.57 -26.28
C PRO A 28 -24.37 -3.23 -25.39
N LYS A 29 -25.22 -2.32 -25.85
CA LYS A 29 -26.38 -1.77 -25.11
C LYS A 29 -26.02 -0.85 -23.92
N THR A 30 -24.80 -0.38 -23.83
CA THR A 30 -24.44 0.69 -22.87
C THR A 30 -24.43 2.04 -23.57
N ALA A 31 -24.77 3.12 -22.84
CA ALA A 31 -24.73 4.48 -23.39
C ALA A 31 -23.36 4.87 -23.96
N VAL A 32 -22.29 4.28 -23.42
CA VAL A 32 -20.91 4.46 -23.90
C VAL A 32 -20.69 3.79 -25.23
N TYR A 33 -21.16 2.55 -25.40
CA TYR A 33 -21.09 1.81 -26.66
C TYR A 33 -21.83 2.54 -27.77
N ASP A 34 -23.09 2.94 -27.53
CA ASP A 34 -23.90 3.65 -28.50
C ASP A 34 -23.29 5.01 -28.87
N TYR A 35 -22.73 5.72 -27.88
CA TYR A 35 -22.00 6.96 -28.11
C TYR A 35 -20.81 6.74 -29.05
N LEU A 36 -19.97 5.71 -28.81
CA LEU A 36 -18.81 5.42 -29.64
C LEU A 36 -19.17 4.95 -31.05
N VAL A 37 -20.20 4.11 -31.18
CA VAL A 37 -20.74 3.70 -32.48
C VAL A 37 -21.26 4.89 -33.27
N SER A 38 -21.95 5.83 -32.62
CA SER A 38 -22.41 7.07 -33.32
C SER A 38 -21.23 7.93 -33.79
N LYS A 39 -20.14 7.95 -33.04
CA LYS A 39 -18.93 8.74 -33.39
C LYS A 39 -18.04 8.04 -34.40
N SER A 40 -18.02 6.71 -34.46
CA SER A 40 -17.28 5.98 -35.50
C SER A 40 -17.79 6.30 -36.90
N LYS A 41 -19.12 6.49 -37.04
CA LYS A 41 -19.75 6.88 -38.31
C LYS A 41 -19.39 8.30 -38.80
N ILE A 42 -18.96 9.16 -37.86
CA ILE A 42 -18.59 10.57 -38.16
C ILE A 42 -17.08 10.72 -38.40
N CYS A 43 -16.28 9.73 -37.94
CA CYS A 43 -14.83 9.79 -38.04
C CYS A 43 -14.37 9.17 -39.37
N ASN A 44 -13.95 10.01 -40.31
CA ASN A 44 -13.46 9.59 -41.63
C ASN A 44 -12.08 8.87 -41.64
N LYS A 45 -11.48 8.63 -40.45
CA LYS A 45 -10.11 8.10 -40.35
C LYS A 45 -10.01 6.72 -39.67
N GLU A 46 -11.05 5.96 -39.66
CA GLU A 46 -11.06 4.61 -39.04
C GLU A 46 -10.38 4.52 -37.65
N CYS A 47 -10.43 5.62 -36.87
CA CYS A 47 -9.78 5.68 -35.58
C CYS A 47 -10.47 4.80 -34.53
N ILE A 48 -11.76 4.52 -34.73
CA ILE A 48 -12.58 3.68 -33.86
C ILE A 48 -12.91 2.40 -34.64
N ILE A 49 -12.38 1.29 -34.19
CA ILE A 49 -12.53 -0.03 -34.80
C ILE A 49 -13.48 -0.84 -33.91
N ILE A 50 -14.58 -1.29 -34.49
CA ILE A 50 -15.58 -2.10 -33.80
C ILE A 50 -15.43 -3.54 -34.32
N ASN A 51 -14.94 -4.43 -33.44
CA ASN A 51 -14.76 -5.85 -33.73
C ASN A 51 -15.72 -6.66 -32.84
N GLY A 52 -16.91 -6.98 -33.37
CA GLY A 52 -17.95 -7.64 -32.59
C GLY A 52 -18.39 -6.78 -31.40
N ASP A 53 -18.29 -7.34 -30.20
CA ASP A 53 -18.64 -6.67 -28.94
C ASP A 53 -17.55 -5.75 -28.38
N ARG A 54 -16.39 -5.68 -29.01
CA ARG A 54 -15.24 -4.87 -28.54
C ARG A 54 -15.01 -3.66 -29.42
N ILE A 55 -14.78 -2.54 -28.75
CA ILE A 55 -14.38 -1.29 -29.39
C ILE A 55 -12.91 -1.05 -29.10
N ASN A 56 -12.12 -0.85 -30.15
CA ASN A 56 -10.73 -0.46 -30.09
C ASN A 56 -10.54 0.93 -30.71
N MET A 57 -9.51 1.65 -30.28
CA MET A 57 -9.19 2.97 -30.82
C MET A 57 -7.69 3.01 -31.18
N SER A 58 -7.35 3.62 -32.30
CA SER A 58 -5.96 3.79 -32.71
C SER A 58 -5.27 4.87 -31.87
N ASP A 59 -4.11 4.53 -31.28
CA ASP A 59 -3.28 5.49 -30.52
C ASP A 59 -2.67 6.59 -31.42
N GLU A 60 -2.55 6.34 -32.73
CA GLU A 60 -1.78 7.19 -33.67
C GLU A 60 -2.65 8.14 -34.52
N SER A 61 -3.93 7.85 -34.68
CA SER A 61 -4.68 8.36 -35.82
C SER A 61 -5.47 9.66 -35.60
N CYS A 62 -5.68 10.20 -34.39
CA CYS A 62 -6.59 11.32 -34.24
C CYS A 62 -6.34 12.30 -33.10
N MET A 63 -6.18 13.59 -33.45
CA MET A 63 -6.20 14.69 -32.48
C MET A 63 -7.59 14.94 -31.85
N MET A 64 -8.67 14.54 -32.51
CA MET A 64 -10.06 14.76 -32.04
C MET A 64 -10.50 13.81 -30.92
N CYS A 65 -9.80 12.69 -30.69
CA CYS A 65 -10.11 11.74 -29.64
C CYS A 65 -10.11 12.33 -28.22
N PHE A 66 -9.43 13.45 -28.03
CA PHE A 66 -9.41 14.18 -26.75
C PHE A 66 -10.82 14.67 -26.35
N ASN A 67 -11.58 15.17 -27.31
CA ASN A 67 -12.96 15.62 -27.07
C ASN A 67 -13.91 14.43 -26.88
N LEU A 68 -13.65 13.31 -27.55
CA LEU A 68 -14.37 12.06 -27.37
C LEU A 68 -14.21 11.51 -25.96
N ALA A 69 -12.97 11.46 -25.45
CA ALA A 69 -12.70 10.99 -24.09
C ALA A 69 -13.34 11.88 -23.03
N LYS A 70 -13.25 13.21 -23.19
CA LYS A 70 -13.88 14.17 -22.24
C LYS A 70 -15.41 14.08 -22.19
N ARG A 71 -16.04 13.67 -23.29
CA ARG A 71 -17.50 13.56 -23.42
C ARG A 71 -18.00 12.12 -23.30
N SER A 72 -17.09 11.17 -23.06
CA SER A 72 -17.46 9.77 -22.86
C SER A 72 -18.23 9.60 -21.55
N PRO A 73 -19.44 9.03 -21.58
CA PRO A 73 -20.17 8.73 -20.36
C PRO A 73 -19.35 7.82 -19.42
N GLY A 74 -19.34 8.11 -18.11
CA GLY A 74 -18.72 7.26 -17.10
C GLY A 74 -17.21 7.12 -17.18
N ASP A 75 -16.47 8.09 -17.79
CA ASP A 75 -15.00 8.04 -17.93
C ASP A 75 -14.46 6.71 -18.51
N ALA A 76 -15.22 6.09 -19.40
CA ALA A 76 -14.86 4.80 -20.00
C ALA A 76 -13.65 4.88 -20.94
N ILE A 77 -13.33 6.09 -21.44
CA ILE A 77 -12.15 6.35 -22.27
C ILE A 77 -11.24 7.33 -21.56
N LYS A 78 -9.96 6.98 -21.42
CA LYS A 78 -8.94 7.85 -20.85
C LYS A 78 -7.80 8.04 -21.83
N ILE A 79 -7.39 9.28 -22.05
CA ILE A 79 -6.21 9.61 -22.86
C ILE A 79 -5.06 9.97 -21.93
N VAL A 80 -3.94 9.26 -22.10
CA VAL A 80 -2.73 9.42 -21.31
C VAL A 80 -1.60 9.89 -22.22
N LYS A 81 -0.93 10.97 -21.84
CA LYS A 81 0.33 11.37 -22.48
C LYS A 81 1.44 10.40 -22.07
N LEU A 82 2.16 9.86 -23.05
CA LEU A 82 3.34 9.05 -22.82
C LEU A 82 4.59 9.95 -22.88
N PRO A 83 5.57 9.76 -21.98
CA PRO A 83 6.89 10.34 -22.15
C PRO A 83 7.53 9.88 -23.47
N THR A 84 8.21 10.77 -24.16
CA THR A 84 8.80 10.54 -25.50
C THR A 84 9.76 9.35 -25.56
N ASN A 85 10.43 9.01 -24.43
CA ASN A 85 11.45 7.97 -24.36
C ASN A 85 10.88 6.54 -24.18
N LEU A 86 9.55 6.37 -24.01
CA LEU A 86 8.94 5.07 -23.68
C LEU A 86 8.42 4.28 -24.89
N GLN A 87 8.73 4.72 -26.11
CA GLN A 87 8.10 4.16 -27.31
C GLN A 87 8.58 2.76 -27.70
N THR A 88 9.80 2.35 -27.29
CA THR A 88 10.47 1.17 -27.83
C THR A 88 10.62 -0.02 -26.87
N ASN A 89 10.47 0.17 -25.57
CA ASN A 89 10.81 -0.86 -24.57
C ASN A 89 9.57 -1.42 -23.82
N ILE A 90 8.52 -1.81 -24.57
CA ILE A 90 7.37 -2.49 -23.96
C ILE A 90 7.78 -3.94 -23.68
N THR A 91 7.71 -4.33 -22.41
CA THR A 91 7.95 -5.73 -22.00
C THR A 91 6.70 -6.58 -22.16
N HIS A 92 5.55 -6.06 -21.73
CA HIS A 92 4.28 -6.76 -21.81
C HIS A 92 3.11 -5.80 -22.00
N CYS A 93 2.15 -6.23 -22.80
CA CYS A 93 0.89 -5.53 -23.02
C CYS A 93 -0.27 -6.53 -22.96
N TYR A 94 -1.33 -6.22 -22.22
CA TYR A 94 -2.51 -7.08 -22.12
C TYR A 94 -3.41 -7.04 -23.36
N GLY A 95 -3.23 -6.05 -24.23
CA GLY A 95 -3.99 -5.88 -25.46
C GLY A 95 -3.98 -4.43 -25.94
N GLN A 96 -4.67 -4.17 -27.05
CA GLN A 96 -4.86 -2.81 -27.56
C GLN A 96 -5.65 -1.97 -26.54
N ASN A 97 -5.20 -0.75 -26.27
CA ASN A 97 -5.79 0.18 -25.30
C ASN A 97 -5.86 -0.35 -23.85
N LEU A 98 -5.06 -1.36 -23.51
CA LEU A 98 -4.93 -1.92 -22.17
C LEU A 98 -3.56 -1.60 -21.57
N PHE A 99 -3.36 -2.01 -20.31
CA PHE A 99 -2.15 -1.75 -19.54
C PHE A 99 -0.87 -2.23 -20.24
N LYS A 100 0.16 -1.39 -20.22
CA LYS A 100 1.51 -1.66 -20.76
C LYS A 100 2.57 -1.61 -19.65
N LEU A 101 3.43 -2.62 -19.58
CA LEU A 101 4.58 -2.65 -18.68
C LEU A 101 5.87 -2.43 -19.46
N HIS A 102 6.69 -1.51 -18.99
CA HIS A 102 8.00 -1.18 -19.56
C HIS A 102 9.11 -1.57 -18.60
N GLY A 103 10.04 -2.39 -19.08
CA GLY A 103 11.12 -2.95 -18.29
C GLY A 103 10.68 -4.14 -17.42
N LEU A 104 11.65 -4.76 -16.73
CA LEU A 104 11.44 -5.78 -15.71
C LEU A 104 12.36 -5.52 -14.51
N PRO A 105 11.95 -5.93 -13.29
CA PRO A 105 12.85 -5.92 -12.16
C PRO A 105 14.02 -6.87 -12.39
N MET A 106 15.18 -6.49 -11.86
CA MET A 106 16.40 -7.29 -11.95
C MET A 106 16.76 -7.86 -10.57
N PRO A 107 16.22 -9.04 -10.20
CA PRO A 107 16.59 -9.70 -8.95
C PRO A 107 18.05 -10.13 -8.99
N HIS A 108 18.76 -9.94 -7.88
CA HIS A 108 20.17 -10.30 -7.75
C HIS A 108 20.31 -11.44 -6.73
N PRO A 109 21.08 -12.49 -7.03
CA PRO A 109 21.25 -13.58 -6.09
C PRO A 109 21.94 -13.12 -4.82
N GLY A 110 21.50 -13.64 -3.67
CA GLY A 110 22.06 -13.27 -2.37
C GLY A 110 21.64 -11.91 -1.84
N SER A 111 20.61 -11.29 -2.42
CA SER A 111 20.09 -10.00 -1.96
C SER A 111 18.56 -9.93 -2.03
N VAL A 112 17.97 -9.05 -1.22
CA VAL A 112 16.53 -8.76 -1.24
C VAL A 112 16.28 -7.55 -2.13
N LEU A 113 15.50 -7.75 -3.20
CA LEU A 113 15.03 -6.69 -4.06
C LEU A 113 13.64 -6.22 -3.62
N GLY A 114 13.51 -4.96 -3.22
CA GLY A 114 12.24 -4.32 -2.93
C GLY A 114 11.63 -3.65 -4.16
N LEU A 115 10.36 -3.88 -4.42
CA LEU A 115 9.59 -3.20 -5.46
C LEU A 115 8.66 -2.18 -4.83
N LEU A 116 8.79 -0.91 -5.24
CA LEU A 116 8.06 0.22 -4.72
C LEU A 116 7.24 0.89 -5.82
N GLY A 117 5.96 1.17 -5.55
CA GLY A 117 5.08 1.85 -6.52
C GLY A 117 3.63 1.84 -6.08
N THR A 118 2.81 2.69 -6.69
CA THR A 118 1.38 2.79 -6.40
C THR A 118 0.62 1.53 -6.85
N ASN A 119 -0.58 1.34 -6.34
CA ASN A 119 -1.43 0.22 -6.76
C ASN A 119 -1.84 0.36 -8.23
N GLY A 120 -1.93 -0.78 -8.95
CA GLY A 120 -2.26 -0.80 -10.38
C GLY A 120 -1.15 -0.33 -11.32
N ILE A 121 0.11 -0.18 -10.84
CA ILE A 121 1.27 0.25 -11.65
C ILE A 121 2.01 -0.93 -12.33
N GLY A 122 1.59 -2.18 -12.07
CA GLY A 122 2.16 -3.38 -12.70
C GLY A 122 3.15 -4.17 -11.87
N LYS A 123 3.22 -3.97 -10.54
CA LYS A 123 4.11 -4.74 -9.63
C LYS A 123 3.84 -6.25 -9.74
N SER A 124 2.58 -6.67 -9.57
CA SER A 124 2.20 -8.10 -9.66
C SER A 124 2.37 -8.65 -11.08
N THR A 125 2.17 -7.83 -12.13
CA THR A 125 2.47 -8.22 -13.52
C THR A 125 3.96 -8.54 -13.67
N ALA A 126 4.83 -7.71 -13.11
CA ALA A 126 6.27 -7.94 -13.15
C ALA A 126 6.67 -9.25 -12.44
N ILE A 127 6.11 -9.52 -11.24
CA ILE A 127 6.30 -10.80 -10.53
C ILE A 127 5.80 -11.97 -11.38
N ASN A 128 4.63 -11.88 -11.99
CA ASN A 128 4.06 -12.95 -12.81
C ASN A 128 4.91 -13.25 -14.06
N ILE A 129 5.60 -12.26 -14.61
CA ILE A 129 6.56 -12.49 -15.70
C ILE A 129 7.84 -13.14 -15.18
N LEU A 130 8.39 -12.67 -14.06
CA LEU A 130 9.58 -13.24 -13.45
C LEU A 130 9.34 -14.66 -12.93
N SER A 131 8.13 -14.98 -12.48
CA SER A 131 7.76 -16.34 -12.09
C SER A 131 7.44 -17.28 -13.29
N GLY A 132 7.41 -16.74 -14.50
CA GLY A 132 7.04 -17.51 -15.70
C GLY A 132 5.55 -17.79 -15.84
N SER A 133 4.70 -17.27 -14.96
CA SER A 133 3.23 -17.40 -15.05
C SER A 133 2.67 -16.62 -16.25
N ILE A 134 3.32 -15.50 -16.61
CA ILE A 134 3.01 -14.70 -17.81
C ILE A 134 4.24 -14.68 -18.72
N ILE A 135 4.02 -14.98 -19.99
CA ILE A 135 5.04 -14.84 -21.03
C ILE A 135 5.00 -13.41 -21.56
N PRO A 136 6.12 -12.65 -21.51
CA PRO A 136 6.18 -11.30 -22.05
C PRO A 136 5.95 -11.32 -23.56
N ASN A 137 5.15 -10.38 -24.10
CA ASN A 137 4.81 -10.31 -25.52
C ASN A 137 5.48 -9.16 -26.27
N PHE A 138 6.30 -8.35 -25.61
CA PHE A 138 7.02 -7.20 -26.20
C PHE A 138 6.12 -6.24 -26.97
N GLY A 139 4.88 -6.05 -26.48
CA GLY A 139 3.88 -5.19 -27.12
C GLY A 139 3.17 -5.80 -28.33
N LYS A 140 3.50 -7.04 -28.72
CA LYS A 140 2.92 -7.75 -29.87
C LYS A 140 1.78 -8.66 -29.42
N PHE A 141 0.67 -8.06 -28.97
CA PHE A 141 -0.47 -8.79 -28.41
C PHE A 141 -1.29 -9.55 -29.49
N ASP A 142 -1.20 -9.14 -30.78
CA ASP A 142 -1.91 -9.75 -31.90
C ASP A 142 -1.14 -10.90 -32.57
N LYS A 143 0.10 -11.14 -32.12
CA LYS A 143 0.97 -12.20 -32.68
C LYS A 143 1.07 -13.37 -31.74
N GLU A 144 1.57 -14.49 -32.25
CA GLU A 144 1.93 -15.65 -31.43
C GLU A 144 2.90 -15.24 -30.31
N LYS A 145 2.75 -15.89 -29.16
CA LYS A 145 3.63 -15.64 -28.01
C LYS A 145 5.09 -15.93 -28.40
N PRO A 146 6.02 -15.05 -28.00
CA PRO A 146 7.43 -15.27 -28.33
C PRO A 146 7.96 -16.57 -27.72
N THR A 147 8.85 -17.21 -28.42
CA THR A 147 9.51 -18.41 -27.96
C THR A 147 10.47 -18.13 -26.81
N LYS A 148 10.75 -19.14 -25.99
CA LYS A 148 11.73 -19.02 -24.88
C LYS A 148 13.09 -18.49 -25.35
N LYS A 149 13.52 -18.86 -26.56
CA LYS A 149 14.79 -18.40 -27.17
C LYS A 149 14.74 -16.91 -27.52
N GLU A 150 13.64 -16.44 -28.07
CA GLU A 150 13.46 -15.03 -28.41
C GLU A 150 13.46 -14.13 -27.15
N ILE A 151 12.85 -14.60 -26.06
CA ILE A 151 12.87 -13.87 -24.79
C ILE A 151 14.30 -13.76 -24.25
N ILE A 152 15.05 -14.85 -24.23
CA ILE A 152 16.45 -14.86 -23.79
C ILE A 152 17.31 -13.92 -24.65
N ASN A 153 17.10 -13.94 -25.96
CA ASN A 153 17.83 -13.08 -26.90
C ASN A 153 17.47 -11.60 -26.74
N TYR A 154 16.20 -11.27 -26.42
CA TYR A 154 15.79 -9.89 -26.14
C TYR A 154 16.55 -9.28 -24.96
N TYR A 155 16.80 -10.08 -23.91
CA TYR A 155 17.56 -9.64 -22.73
C TYR A 155 19.06 -9.93 -22.84
N ARG A 156 19.60 -10.12 -24.05
CA ARG A 156 21.02 -10.36 -24.26
C ARG A 156 21.88 -9.22 -23.72
N GLY A 157 22.90 -9.57 -22.93
CA GLY A 157 23.83 -8.61 -22.35
C GLY A 157 23.39 -8.01 -21.00
N CYS A 158 22.22 -8.39 -20.46
CA CYS A 158 21.80 -8.00 -19.12
C CYS A 158 21.61 -9.20 -18.17
N GLU A 159 21.54 -8.95 -16.87
CA GLU A 159 21.39 -9.99 -15.84
C GLU A 159 20.14 -10.87 -16.04
N LEU A 160 19.08 -10.32 -16.63
CA LEU A 160 17.85 -11.03 -16.94
C LEU A 160 18.04 -12.17 -17.95
N GLN A 161 19.05 -12.09 -18.82
CA GLN A 161 19.37 -13.20 -19.74
C GLN A 161 19.71 -14.47 -18.96
N ASN A 162 20.59 -14.38 -17.98
CA ASN A 162 20.99 -15.52 -17.14
C ASN A 162 19.82 -16.02 -16.30
N TYR A 163 19.00 -15.10 -15.80
CA TYR A 163 17.79 -15.42 -15.05
C TYR A 163 16.81 -16.24 -15.90
N PHE A 164 16.41 -15.74 -17.08
CA PHE A 164 15.49 -16.46 -17.98
C PHE A 164 16.07 -17.75 -18.53
N ASN A 165 17.39 -17.83 -18.75
CA ASN A 165 18.05 -19.08 -19.10
C ASN A 165 17.84 -20.16 -18.02
N LYS A 166 18.00 -19.81 -16.75
CA LYS A 166 17.78 -20.73 -15.64
C LYS A 166 16.29 -21.06 -15.50
N LEU A 167 15.41 -20.06 -15.60
CA LEU A 167 13.96 -20.23 -15.48
C LEU A 167 13.41 -21.19 -16.54
N TYR A 168 13.71 -20.95 -17.82
CA TYR A 168 13.13 -21.73 -18.91
C TYR A 168 13.78 -23.11 -19.10
N LYS A 169 14.95 -23.35 -18.50
CA LYS A 169 15.54 -24.69 -18.39
C LYS A 169 15.02 -25.49 -17.20
N ASN A 170 13.97 -24.99 -16.52
CA ASN A 170 13.40 -25.58 -15.30
C ASN A 170 14.44 -25.80 -14.17
N LYS A 171 15.45 -24.93 -14.13
CA LYS A 171 16.50 -24.96 -13.10
C LYS A 171 16.21 -24.09 -11.89
N LEU A 172 15.11 -23.34 -11.91
CA LEU A 172 14.67 -22.49 -10.78
C LEU A 172 13.35 -23.02 -10.23
N LYS A 173 13.38 -23.38 -8.96
CA LYS A 173 12.17 -23.63 -8.16
C LYS A 173 11.65 -22.31 -7.60
N ILE A 174 10.35 -22.09 -7.69
CA ILE A 174 9.71 -20.81 -7.34
C ILE A 174 8.74 -21.01 -6.19
N SER A 175 8.82 -20.12 -5.21
CA SER A 175 7.83 -20.00 -4.15
C SER A 175 7.25 -18.59 -4.14
N ILE A 176 5.91 -18.48 -4.14
CA ILE A 176 5.19 -17.20 -4.19
C ILE A 176 4.23 -17.12 -3.01
N LYS A 177 4.32 -16.06 -2.24
CA LYS A 177 3.28 -15.60 -1.33
C LYS A 177 2.40 -14.61 -2.10
N PRO A 178 1.16 -14.95 -2.45
CA PRO A 178 0.28 -14.07 -3.21
C PRO A 178 -0.28 -12.94 -2.36
N GLN A 179 -0.76 -11.86 -2.99
CA GLN A 179 -1.43 -10.76 -2.31
C GLN A 179 -2.75 -11.19 -1.67
N ASP A 180 -3.60 -11.90 -2.42
CA ASP A 180 -4.86 -12.44 -1.90
C ASP A 180 -4.64 -13.78 -1.19
N ILE A 181 -4.81 -13.77 0.13
CA ILE A 181 -4.69 -14.95 0.98
C ILE A 181 -6.00 -15.70 1.16
N ASN A 182 -7.15 -15.09 0.84
CA ASN A 182 -8.47 -15.71 1.08
C ASN A 182 -8.70 -16.95 0.21
N GLN A 183 -8.06 -17.02 -0.97
CA GLN A 183 -8.10 -18.22 -1.83
C GLN A 183 -7.59 -19.49 -1.12
N TYR A 184 -6.74 -19.35 -0.09
CA TYR A 184 -6.30 -20.49 0.72
C TYR A 184 -7.39 -20.97 1.67
N ILE A 185 -8.20 -20.06 2.23
CA ILE A 185 -9.36 -20.41 3.05
C ILE A 185 -10.33 -21.25 2.21
N GLU A 186 -10.67 -20.81 1.01
CA GLU A 186 -11.60 -21.52 0.14
C GLU A 186 -11.10 -22.93 -0.23
N LYS A 187 -9.80 -23.03 -0.53
CA LYS A 187 -9.19 -24.30 -0.98
C LYS A 187 -8.92 -25.30 0.14
N TYR A 188 -8.59 -24.82 1.34
CA TYR A 188 -8.07 -25.65 2.44
C TYR A 188 -8.87 -25.52 3.75
N LYS A 189 -10.11 -25.02 3.70
CA LYS A 189 -10.93 -24.63 4.86
C LYS A 189 -11.10 -25.68 5.95
N ASN A 190 -11.07 -26.97 5.59
CA ASN A 190 -11.32 -28.09 6.53
C ASN A 190 -10.04 -28.73 7.08
N ILE A 191 -8.87 -28.31 6.62
CA ILE A 191 -7.58 -28.86 7.01
C ILE A 191 -7.07 -28.13 8.26
N ASN A 192 -6.44 -28.87 9.18
CA ASN A 192 -5.79 -28.29 10.34
C ASN A 192 -4.49 -27.60 9.94
N VAL A 193 -4.12 -26.56 10.70
CA VAL A 193 -2.90 -25.76 10.45
C VAL A 193 -1.65 -26.63 10.44
N GLU A 194 -1.52 -27.56 11.41
CA GLU A 194 -0.36 -28.46 11.50
C GLU A 194 -0.22 -29.35 10.26
N GLU A 195 -1.31 -30.03 9.88
CA GLU A 195 -1.33 -30.91 8.71
C GLU A 195 -0.97 -30.16 7.42
N PHE A 196 -1.52 -28.95 7.26
CA PHE A 196 -1.23 -28.11 6.11
C PHE A 196 0.25 -27.71 6.04
N ILE A 197 0.85 -27.30 7.16
CA ILE A 197 2.27 -26.94 7.21
C ILE A 197 3.15 -28.15 6.94
N LYS A 198 2.89 -29.28 7.61
CA LYS A 198 3.63 -30.55 7.41
C LYS A 198 3.64 -30.97 5.94
N SER A 199 2.52 -30.82 5.23
CA SER A 199 2.41 -31.17 3.80
C SER A 199 3.27 -30.28 2.89
N LYS A 200 3.79 -29.14 3.37
CA LYS A 200 4.55 -28.14 2.59
C LYS A 200 5.97 -27.93 3.11
N ASP A 201 6.35 -28.61 4.20
CA ASP A 201 7.70 -28.48 4.77
C ASP A 201 8.73 -29.33 4.00
N GLU A 202 9.27 -28.77 2.93
CA GLU A 202 10.35 -29.37 2.15
C GLU A 202 11.75 -29.14 2.78
N ARG A 203 11.84 -28.29 3.82
CA ARG A 203 13.10 -27.88 4.42
C ARG A 203 13.31 -28.46 5.82
N HIS A 204 12.33 -29.17 6.36
CA HIS A 204 12.36 -29.75 7.72
C HIS A 204 12.60 -28.70 8.83
N LYS A 205 12.09 -27.45 8.64
CA LYS A 205 12.24 -26.32 9.57
C LYS A 205 10.92 -25.84 10.17
N MET A 206 9.88 -26.66 10.10
CA MET A 206 8.54 -26.32 10.58
C MET A 206 8.56 -25.75 12.00
N ASN A 207 9.16 -26.48 12.96
CA ASN A 207 9.13 -26.08 14.37
C ASN A 207 9.84 -24.74 14.62
N GLU A 208 10.98 -24.49 13.99
CA GLU A 208 11.72 -23.23 14.12
C GLU A 208 10.92 -22.04 13.58
N ILE A 209 10.41 -22.17 12.34
CA ILE A 209 9.67 -21.10 11.67
C ILE A 209 8.33 -20.85 12.36
N CYS A 210 7.59 -21.91 12.74
CA CYS A 210 6.33 -21.76 13.43
C CYS A 210 6.48 -21.16 14.83
N LYS A 211 7.59 -21.44 15.53
CA LYS A 211 7.90 -20.79 16.80
C LYS A 211 8.16 -19.29 16.63
N LYS A 212 9.00 -18.91 15.65
CA LYS A 212 9.28 -17.48 15.35
C LYS A 212 8.01 -16.72 14.92
N LEU A 213 7.13 -17.36 14.15
CA LEU A 213 5.88 -16.75 13.66
C LEU A 213 4.68 -16.92 14.64
N GLU A 214 4.92 -17.44 15.84
CA GLU A 214 3.88 -17.65 16.87
C GLU A 214 2.67 -18.44 16.33
N LEU A 215 2.90 -19.56 15.63
CA LEU A 215 1.86 -20.39 15.02
C LEU A 215 1.58 -21.69 15.80
N LEU A 216 2.46 -22.09 16.76
CA LEU A 216 2.37 -23.37 17.44
C LEU A 216 1.03 -23.58 18.17
N HIS A 217 0.48 -22.51 18.77
CA HIS A 217 -0.80 -22.57 19.50
C HIS A 217 -2.03 -22.67 18.57
N LEU A 218 -1.83 -22.60 17.24
CA LEU A 218 -2.89 -22.67 16.24
C LEU A 218 -2.95 -24.04 15.55
N PHE A 219 -2.07 -24.98 15.88
CA PHE A 219 -1.91 -26.25 15.14
C PHE A 219 -3.19 -27.06 15.05
N ASP A 220 -3.99 -27.10 16.11
CA ASP A 220 -5.25 -27.84 16.16
C ASP A 220 -6.42 -27.09 15.51
N ARG A 221 -6.23 -25.82 15.14
CA ARG A 221 -7.29 -25.02 14.50
C ARG A 221 -7.40 -25.32 13.01
N LYS A 222 -8.62 -25.25 12.49
CA LYS A 222 -8.88 -25.29 11.05
C LYS A 222 -8.54 -23.94 10.40
N ILE A 223 -8.09 -23.96 9.15
CA ILE A 223 -7.65 -22.77 8.41
C ILE A 223 -8.78 -21.73 8.30
N ASN A 224 -10.04 -22.14 8.17
CA ASN A 224 -11.18 -21.22 8.09
C ASN A 224 -11.47 -20.44 9.40
N ASN A 225 -10.91 -20.87 10.53
CA ASN A 225 -11.10 -20.24 11.83
C ASN A 225 -9.95 -19.30 12.21
N LEU A 226 -9.05 -19.02 11.29
CA LEU A 226 -7.92 -18.13 11.51
C LEU A 226 -8.31 -16.67 11.24
N SER A 227 -7.80 -15.79 12.07
CA SER A 227 -7.84 -14.35 11.79
C SER A 227 -6.97 -13.99 10.58
N GLY A 228 -7.19 -12.82 9.97
CA GLY A 228 -6.39 -12.35 8.83
C GLY A 228 -4.88 -12.34 9.09
N GLY A 229 -4.46 -11.92 10.30
CA GLY A 229 -3.05 -11.91 10.68
C GLY A 229 -2.47 -13.32 10.92
N GLU A 230 -3.24 -14.24 11.51
CA GLU A 230 -2.84 -15.63 11.68
C GLU A 230 -2.70 -16.35 10.33
N LEU A 231 -3.66 -16.14 9.44
CA LEU A 231 -3.61 -16.67 8.08
C LEU A 231 -2.42 -16.11 7.28
N GLN A 232 -2.16 -14.82 7.41
CA GLN A 232 -1.01 -14.17 6.75
C GLN A 232 0.31 -14.81 7.21
N ARG A 233 0.51 -14.99 8.52
CA ARG A 233 1.69 -15.66 9.07
C ARG A 233 1.80 -17.12 8.63
N LEU A 234 0.68 -17.84 8.55
CA LEU A 234 0.63 -19.21 8.03
C LEU A 234 1.10 -19.29 6.58
N ILE A 235 0.60 -18.42 5.71
CA ILE A 235 0.99 -18.43 4.28
C ILE A 235 2.45 -18.02 4.10
N ILE A 236 2.96 -17.09 4.91
CA ILE A 236 4.39 -16.75 4.93
C ILE A 236 5.22 -17.98 5.35
N ALA A 237 4.83 -18.67 6.43
CA ALA A 237 5.52 -19.90 6.88
C ALA A 237 5.60 -20.93 5.76
N VAL A 238 4.46 -21.24 5.13
CA VAL A 238 4.37 -22.20 4.02
C VAL A 238 5.23 -21.78 2.81
N THR A 239 5.28 -20.48 2.52
CA THR A 239 6.12 -19.96 1.42
C THR A 239 7.61 -20.18 1.70
N ILE A 240 8.04 -19.96 2.94
CA ILE A 240 9.44 -20.07 3.38
C ILE A 240 9.87 -21.54 3.55
N LEU A 241 8.96 -22.42 3.97
CA LEU A 241 9.22 -23.84 4.16
C LEU A 241 9.43 -24.61 2.87
N LYS A 242 9.02 -24.08 1.72
CA LYS A 242 9.35 -24.65 0.43
C LYS A 242 10.84 -24.46 0.11
N ASN A 243 11.45 -25.50 -0.44
CA ASN A 243 12.83 -25.41 -0.93
C ASN A 243 12.85 -24.81 -2.33
N ALA A 244 12.98 -23.48 -2.40
CA ALA A 244 12.95 -22.72 -3.64
C ALA A 244 14.26 -21.94 -3.88
N ASP A 245 14.55 -21.67 -5.15
CA ASP A 245 15.67 -20.83 -5.58
C ASP A 245 15.29 -19.36 -5.62
N ILE A 246 13.98 -19.08 -5.83
CA ILE A 246 13.44 -17.73 -5.82
C ILE A 246 12.16 -17.65 -4.99
N TYR A 247 12.10 -16.62 -4.15
CA TYR A 247 10.96 -16.31 -3.30
C TYR A 247 10.38 -14.96 -3.68
N PHE A 248 9.09 -14.93 -3.93
CA PHE A 248 8.32 -13.72 -4.15
C PHE A 248 7.36 -13.51 -2.99
N PHE A 249 7.39 -12.30 -2.39
CA PHE A 249 6.47 -11.90 -1.34
C PHE A 249 5.69 -10.67 -1.80
N ASP A 250 4.38 -10.84 -1.99
CA ASP A 250 3.49 -9.74 -2.34
C ASP A 250 2.68 -9.31 -1.12
N GLU A 251 3.00 -8.11 -0.57
CA GLU A 251 2.39 -7.51 0.62
C GLU A 251 2.39 -8.45 1.84
N CYS A 252 3.58 -8.79 2.36
CA CYS A 252 3.71 -9.69 3.51
C CYS A 252 3.39 -9.02 4.85
N SER A 253 3.39 -7.69 4.96
CA SER A 253 3.11 -6.96 6.20
C SER A 253 1.61 -6.68 6.46
N SER A 254 0.73 -6.96 5.49
CA SER A 254 -0.71 -6.73 5.63
C SER A 254 -1.30 -7.54 6.78
N PHE A 255 -2.23 -6.98 7.54
CA PHE A 255 -2.88 -7.56 8.74
C PHE A 255 -1.96 -7.84 9.94
N LEU A 256 -0.67 -7.57 9.83
CA LEU A 256 0.31 -7.79 10.90
C LEU A 256 0.51 -6.52 11.72
N ASP A 257 0.65 -6.71 13.03
CA ASP A 257 1.12 -5.63 13.90
C ASP A 257 2.63 -5.39 13.71
N VAL A 258 3.12 -4.34 14.34
CA VAL A 258 4.50 -3.88 14.19
C VAL A 258 5.52 -4.95 14.54
N LYS A 259 5.32 -5.66 15.66
CA LYS A 259 6.20 -6.75 16.13
C LYS A 259 6.28 -7.86 15.09
N GLN A 260 5.11 -8.31 14.63
CA GLN A 260 5.01 -9.37 13.64
C GLN A 260 5.63 -8.98 12.29
N ARG A 261 5.48 -7.72 11.84
CA ARG A 261 6.14 -7.21 10.61
C ARG A 261 7.65 -7.33 10.69
N ILE A 262 8.22 -7.02 11.84
CA ILE A 262 9.68 -7.09 12.04
C ILE A 262 10.16 -8.54 12.05
N VAL A 263 9.47 -9.41 12.80
CA VAL A 263 9.79 -10.84 12.83
C VAL A 263 9.75 -11.45 11.43
N VAL A 264 8.70 -11.13 10.65
CA VAL A 264 8.59 -11.58 9.25
C VAL A 264 9.76 -11.05 8.40
N THR A 265 10.14 -9.79 8.60
CA THR A 265 11.29 -9.20 7.89
C THR A 265 12.59 -9.93 8.20
N GLU A 266 12.84 -10.23 9.49
CA GLU A 266 14.04 -10.96 9.90
C GLU A 266 14.06 -12.37 9.31
N ILE A 267 12.93 -13.09 9.34
CA ILE A 267 12.83 -14.44 8.75
C ILE A 267 13.04 -14.43 7.24
N ILE A 268 12.53 -13.44 6.52
CA ILE A 268 12.74 -13.30 5.07
C ILE A 268 14.24 -13.02 4.77
N ARG A 269 14.91 -12.20 5.58
CA ARG A 269 16.34 -11.96 5.43
C ARG A 269 17.18 -13.20 5.78
N ASP A 270 16.75 -14.00 6.77
CA ASP A 270 17.41 -15.25 7.16
C ASP A 270 17.44 -16.27 6.01
N LEU A 271 16.49 -16.20 5.05
CA LEU A 271 16.55 -17.02 3.82
C LEU A 271 17.85 -16.86 3.04
N LEU A 272 18.52 -15.72 3.13
CA LEU A 272 19.79 -15.42 2.47
C LEU A 272 21.01 -15.74 3.35
N ASN A 273 20.83 -15.81 4.68
CA ASN A 273 21.90 -15.98 5.65
C ASN A 273 22.15 -17.45 6.06
N GLU A 274 21.29 -18.37 5.64
CA GLU A 274 21.36 -19.79 6.00
C GLU A 274 22.61 -20.54 5.51
N SER A 275 23.53 -19.85 4.82
CA SER A 275 24.82 -20.37 4.38
C SER A 275 25.76 -20.86 5.49
N GLN A 276 25.44 -20.59 6.77
CA GLN A 276 26.28 -20.99 7.89
C GLN A 276 25.99 -22.41 8.41
N TRP A 277 24.89 -23.05 7.97
CA TRP A 277 24.43 -24.32 8.56
C TRP A 277 24.40 -25.52 7.61
N ASP A 278 24.44 -25.30 6.30
CA ASP A 278 24.46 -26.39 5.29
C ASP A 278 25.70 -26.28 4.40
N SER A 279 26.68 -27.10 4.69
CA SER A 279 27.98 -27.16 4.00
C SER A 279 27.95 -27.67 2.55
N GLU A 280 26.80 -28.09 2.03
CA GLU A 280 26.69 -28.74 0.71
C GLU A 280 25.86 -28.04 -0.36
N VAL A 281 25.15 -26.94 -0.05
CA VAL A 281 24.32 -26.25 -1.04
C VAL A 281 24.85 -24.85 -1.32
N ASN A 282 25.11 -24.54 -2.60
CA ASN A 282 25.54 -23.23 -3.12
C ASN A 282 24.50 -22.14 -2.82
N LEU A 283 24.46 -21.62 -1.58
CA LEU A 283 23.45 -20.70 -1.05
C LEU A 283 23.58 -19.25 -1.56
N LYS A 284 24.67 -18.92 -2.23
CA LYS A 284 24.86 -17.62 -2.92
C LYS A 284 23.90 -17.38 -4.09
N ASN A 285 22.98 -18.30 -4.38
CA ASN A 285 22.16 -18.27 -5.59
C ASN A 285 20.66 -18.03 -5.35
N LYS A 286 20.19 -17.83 -4.11
CA LYS A 286 18.77 -17.55 -3.85
C LYS A 286 18.42 -16.12 -4.21
N TYR A 287 17.24 -15.93 -4.81
CA TYR A 287 16.67 -14.63 -5.14
C TYR A 287 15.48 -14.36 -4.22
N VAL A 288 15.38 -13.15 -3.70
CA VAL A 288 14.23 -12.70 -2.91
C VAL A 288 13.72 -11.40 -3.49
N VAL A 289 12.43 -11.36 -3.84
CA VAL A 289 11.76 -10.16 -4.34
C VAL A 289 10.54 -9.88 -3.48
N VAL A 290 10.44 -8.64 -2.98
CA VAL A 290 9.40 -8.22 -2.04
C VAL A 290 8.67 -7.01 -2.58
N ILE A 291 7.34 -7.04 -2.55
CA ILE A 291 6.47 -5.87 -2.73
C ILE A 291 5.96 -5.46 -1.36
N GLU A 292 6.20 -4.21 -0.97
CA GLU A 292 5.71 -3.67 0.29
C GLU A 292 5.28 -2.21 0.16
N HIS A 293 4.28 -1.85 0.98
CA HIS A 293 3.75 -0.50 1.05
C HIS A 293 4.16 0.26 2.32
N ASP A 294 4.61 -0.46 3.35
CA ASP A 294 5.25 0.13 4.52
C ASP A 294 6.70 0.46 4.20
N LEU A 295 7.02 1.74 4.03
CA LEU A 295 8.36 2.19 3.63
C LEU A 295 9.42 1.94 4.71
N ALA A 296 9.05 1.89 6.00
CA ALA A 296 9.99 1.59 7.07
C ALA A 296 10.38 0.11 7.05
N ILE A 297 9.41 -0.76 6.84
CA ILE A 297 9.62 -2.20 6.71
C ILE A 297 10.37 -2.53 5.41
N LEU A 298 10.00 -1.91 4.29
CA LEU A 298 10.69 -2.09 3.02
C LEU A 298 12.16 -1.66 3.10
N ASP A 299 12.46 -0.54 3.77
CA ASP A 299 13.82 -0.05 4.00
C ASP A 299 14.64 -1.02 4.87
N TYR A 300 14.04 -1.62 5.88
CA TYR A 300 14.68 -2.58 6.77
C TYR A 300 14.93 -3.94 6.10
N MET A 301 13.98 -4.38 5.26
CA MET A 301 14.01 -5.68 4.60
C MET A 301 14.95 -5.73 3.39
N SER A 302 14.95 -4.67 2.56
CA SER A 302 15.58 -4.68 1.24
C SER A 302 17.04 -4.26 1.25
N ASP A 303 17.82 -4.76 0.29
CA ASP A 303 19.18 -4.31 0.01
C ASP A 303 19.18 -3.31 -1.16
N TYR A 304 18.30 -3.52 -2.13
CA TYR A 304 18.08 -2.66 -3.29
C TYR A 304 16.60 -2.39 -3.50
N ILE A 305 16.30 -1.26 -4.13
CA ILE A 305 14.95 -0.87 -4.53
C ILE A 305 14.92 -0.61 -6.03
N GLN A 306 13.86 -1.08 -6.67
CA GLN A 306 13.42 -0.60 -7.98
C GLN A 306 12.02 -0.03 -7.84
N SER A 307 11.88 1.25 -8.19
CA SER A 307 10.59 1.92 -8.16
C SER A 307 9.85 1.72 -9.47
N LEU A 308 8.53 1.65 -9.39
CA LEU A 308 7.65 1.67 -10.55
C LEU A 308 6.92 3.00 -10.57
N TYR A 309 6.98 3.69 -11.71
CA TYR A 309 6.26 4.93 -11.95
C TYR A 309 5.42 4.86 -13.21
N GLY A 310 4.50 5.78 -13.38
CA GLY A 310 3.60 5.83 -14.53
C GLY A 310 2.19 6.23 -14.13
N LYS A 311 1.20 5.73 -14.85
CA LYS A 311 -0.21 5.98 -14.55
C LYS A 311 -0.91 4.67 -14.23
N PRO A 312 -1.44 4.52 -13.00
CA PRO A 312 -2.13 3.32 -12.58
C PRO A 312 -3.21 2.89 -13.57
N GLY A 313 -3.23 1.60 -13.92
CA GLY A 313 -4.15 1.01 -14.89
C GLY A 313 -3.85 1.34 -16.36
N ALA A 314 -2.85 2.19 -16.64
CA ALA A 314 -2.47 2.57 -17.99
C ALA A 314 -1.12 1.98 -18.39
N TYR A 315 -0.08 2.45 -17.73
CA TYR A 315 1.27 1.95 -17.97
C TYR A 315 2.11 2.04 -16.69
N GLY A 316 3.09 1.18 -16.61
CA GLY A 316 4.12 1.20 -15.57
C GLY A 316 5.50 1.08 -16.18
N VAL A 317 6.44 1.81 -15.60
CA VAL A 317 7.85 1.81 -15.98
C VAL A 317 8.68 1.44 -14.78
N ILE A 318 9.61 0.52 -14.95
CA ILE A 318 10.51 0.09 -13.89
C ILE A 318 11.81 0.86 -14.00
N THR A 319 12.21 1.48 -12.87
CA THR A 319 13.44 2.26 -12.79
C THR A 319 14.68 1.38 -12.74
N SER A 320 15.83 1.98 -12.97
CA SER A 320 17.11 1.37 -12.64
C SER A 320 17.20 1.02 -11.14
N LYS A 321 18.06 0.04 -10.81
CA LYS A 321 18.31 -0.41 -9.45
C LYS A 321 19.00 0.69 -8.63
N ALA A 322 18.48 1.00 -7.45
CA ALA A 322 19.03 1.99 -6.52
C ALA A 322 19.27 1.37 -5.14
N SER A 323 20.14 1.97 -4.34
CA SER A 323 20.23 1.63 -2.92
C SER A 323 18.91 1.95 -2.23
N THR A 324 18.59 1.26 -1.14
CA THR A 324 17.31 1.37 -0.44
C THR A 324 16.95 2.81 -0.09
N SER A 325 17.89 3.56 0.48
CA SER A 325 17.67 4.97 0.82
C SER A 325 17.38 5.83 -0.41
N ASN A 326 18.23 5.72 -1.44
CA ASN A 326 18.08 6.52 -2.65
C ASN A 326 16.79 6.19 -3.41
N GLY A 327 16.46 4.90 -3.55
CA GLY A 327 15.24 4.48 -4.25
C GLY A 327 13.98 4.99 -3.57
N ILE A 328 13.91 4.89 -2.23
CA ILE A 328 12.75 5.42 -1.47
C ILE A 328 12.71 6.95 -1.54
N ASN A 329 13.85 7.63 -1.41
CA ASN A 329 13.89 9.09 -1.46
C ASN A 329 13.47 9.63 -2.84
N GLN A 330 13.95 9.02 -3.95
CA GLN A 330 13.51 9.36 -5.32
C GLN A 330 12.00 9.16 -5.48
N PHE A 331 11.45 8.08 -4.94
CA PHE A 331 10.01 7.86 -4.96
C PHE A 331 9.25 8.94 -4.18
N LEU A 332 9.73 9.35 -3.00
CA LEU A 332 9.13 10.42 -2.19
C LEU A 332 9.25 11.80 -2.86
N GLU A 333 10.38 12.11 -3.46
CA GLU A 333 10.62 13.34 -4.23
C GLU A 333 9.73 13.40 -5.49
N GLY A 334 9.32 12.23 -6.03
CA GLY A 334 8.59 12.14 -7.31
C GLY A 334 9.46 12.41 -8.52
N TYR A 335 10.80 12.29 -8.35
CA TYR A 335 11.80 12.60 -9.36
C TYR A 335 12.91 11.55 -9.40
N ILE A 336 13.17 10.97 -10.57
CA ILE A 336 14.21 9.99 -10.80
C ILE A 336 15.42 10.70 -11.40
N LYS A 337 16.45 10.93 -10.59
CA LYS A 337 17.65 11.69 -10.96
C LYS A 337 18.42 11.03 -12.11
N SER A 338 18.53 9.69 -12.10
CA SER A 338 19.26 8.93 -13.13
C SER A 338 18.65 9.03 -14.53
N GLU A 339 17.35 9.23 -14.61
CA GLU A 339 16.59 9.27 -15.87
C GLU A 339 16.10 10.68 -16.21
N ASN A 340 16.32 11.66 -15.30
CA ASN A 340 15.81 13.03 -15.38
C ASN A 340 14.29 13.11 -15.61
N ILE A 341 13.54 12.22 -14.94
CA ILE A 341 12.09 12.11 -15.09
C ILE A 341 11.38 12.53 -13.81
N LYS A 342 10.52 13.55 -13.91
CA LYS A 342 9.58 13.94 -12.86
C LYS A 342 8.24 13.25 -13.10
N PHE A 343 7.94 12.21 -12.33
CA PHE A 343 6.71 11.43 -12.49
C PHE A 343 5.57 11.89 -11.59
N ARG A 344 5.85 12.74 -10.59
CA ARG A 344 4.85 13.35 -9.72
C ARG A 344 5.13 14.83 -9.53
N PRO A 345 4.09 15.72 -9.66
CA PRO A 345 4.31 17.18 -9.59
C PRO A 345 4.60 17.71 -8.18
N TYR A 346 4.29 16.93 -7.15
CA TYR A 346 4.48 17.27 -5.73
C TYR A 346 5.35 16.24 -5.01
N GLU A 347 6.04 16.70 -4.00
CA GLU A 347 6.86 15.89 -3.13
C GLU A 347 6.05 15.38 -1.93
N LEU A 348 6.34 14.14 -1.48
CA LEU A 348 5.84 13.57 -0.24
C LEU A 348 6.85 13.84 0.87
N SER A 349 6.82 15.05 1.44
CA SER A 349 7.72 15.46 2.51
C SER A 349 7.15 15.12 3.88
N PHE A 350 8.03 14.85 4.84
CA PHE A 350 7.73 14.69 6.26
C PHE A 350 8.15 15.97 6.97
N LYS A 351 7.21 16.62 7.69
CA LYS A 351 7.53 17.83 8.43
C LYS A 351 8.32 17.49 9.70
N ASN A 352 9.23 18.35 10.05
CA ASN A 352 9.91 18.35 11.35
C ASN A 352 9.00 19.07 12.36
N ASN A 353 7.90 18.44 12.77
CA ASN A 353 6.93 19.04 13.70
C ASN A 353 7.51 19.30 15.12
N PHE A 354 8.79 18.97 15.34
CA PHE A 354 9.41 18.98 16.67
C PHE A 354 10.20 20.23 17.02
N LYS A 355 10.49 21.09 16.02
CA LYS A 355 11.17 22.37 16.29
C LYS A 355 10.24 23.48 16.73
N ASP A 356 8.93 23.32 16.53
CA ASP A 356 7.93 24.35 16.82
C ASP A 356 7.15 24.13 18.15
N ASN A 357 7.60 23.18 18.99
CA ASN A 357 6.96 22.95 20.29
C ASN A 357 7.14 24.10 21.30
N ASP A 358 7.92 25.13 20.98
CA ASP A 358 8.02 26.37 21.77
C ASP A 358 7.02 27.45 21.36
N ILE A 359 6.29 27.28 20.26
CA ILE A 359 5.13 28.11 20.00
C ILE A 359 4.02 27.56 20.89
N THR A 360 3.76 28.27 21.97
CA THR A 360 2.56 28.14 22.80
C THR A 360 1.31 28.28 21.93
N ILE A 361 0.98 27.22 21.15
CA ILE A 361 -0.37 27.04 20.66
C ILE A 361 -1.19 26.98 21.93
N LYS A 362 -2.01 28.03 22.17
CA LYS A 362 -2.91 28.10 23.31
C LYS A 362 -3.54 26.74 23.47
N LYS A 363 -3.12 26.02 24.54
CA LYS A 363 -3.65 24.70 24.87
C LYS A 363 -5.15 24.86 24.90
N GLY A 364 -5.85 24.16 24.00
CA GLY A 364 -7.31 24.23 23.95
C GLY A 364 -7.93 23.64 25.22
N LEU A 365 -9.23 23.43 25.20
CA LEU A 365 -9.93 22.80 26.31
C LEU A 365 -9.37 21.40 26.59
N GLU A 366 -8.97 21.16 27.84
CA GLU A 366 -8.57 19.84 28.31
C GLU A 366 -9.78 18.93 28.47
N MET A 367 -9.75 17.78 27.87
CA MET A 367 -10.77 16.74 28.00
C MET A 367 -10.18 15.55 28.75
N LYS A 368 -10.96 14.97 29.70
CA LYS A 368 -10.52 13.87 30.55
C LYS A 368 -11.46 12.69 30.42
N TYR A 369 -10.89 11.48 30.40
CA TYR A 369 -11.67 10.26 30.54
C TYR A 369 -11.24 9.51 31.80
N PRO A 370 -12.21 8.86 32.49
CA PRO A 370 -11.93 8.16 33.75
C PRO A 370 -11.25 6.82 33.50
N LYS A 371 -10.79 6.19 34.57
CA LYS A 371 -10.38 4.78 34.56
C LYS A 371 -11.58 3.92 34.19
N MET A 372 -11.37 2.97 33.28
CA MET A 372 -12.42 2.10 32.74
C MET A 372 -11.91 0.66 32.67
N THR A 373 -12.82 -0.28 32.81
CA THR A 373 -12.55 -1.71 32.59
C THR A 373 -13.62 -2.27 31.67
N LYS A 374 -13.22 -3.23 30.82
CA LYS A 374 -14.14 -3.97 29.96
C LYS A 374 -13.78 -5.45 29.98
N GLU A 375 -14.77 -6.24 30.31
CA GLU A 375 -14.76 -7.68 30.19
C GLU A 375 -15.90 -8.10 29.25
N TYR A 376 -15.72 -9.17 28.51
CA TYR A 376 -16.76 -9.71 27.64
C TYR A 376 -17.31 -11.01 28.25
N GLU A 377 -18.61 -11.14 28.33
CA GLU A 377 -19.28 -12.36 28.81
C GLU A 377 -18.87 -13.56 27.95
N GLY A 378 -18.43 -14.63 28.59
CA GLY A 378 -17.96 -15.84 27.90
C GLY A 378 -16.55 -15.75 27.30
N SER A 379 -15.82 -14.66 27.50
CA SER A 379 -14.42 -14.50 27.08
C SER A 379 -13.51 -14.30 28.29
N THR A 380 -12.28 -14.78 28.20
CA THR A 380 -11.23 -14.55 29.20
C THR A 380 -10.57 -13.18 29.06
N PHE A 381 -10.96 -12.40 28.02
CA PHE A 381 -10.32 -11.12 27.73
C PHE A 381 -10.80 -10.01 28.66
N LYS A 382 -9.81 -9.33 29.27
CA LYS A 382 -10.01 -8.18 30.13
C LYS A 382 -9.15 -7.00 29.67
N LEU A 383 -9.77 -5.84 29.49
CA LEU A 383 -9.09 -4.58 29.20
C LEU A 383 -9.23 -3.64 30.39
N ASN A 384 -8.09 -3.21 30.94
CA ASN A 384 -8.01 -2.14 31.92
C ASN A 384 -7.51 -0.88 31.22
N VAL A 385 -8.18 0.23 31.45
CA VAL A 385 -7.84 1.53 30.87
C VAL A 385 -7.53 2.50 32.00
N ASP A 386 -6.32 3.05 32.01
CA ASP A 386 -5.97 4.10 32.97
C ASP A 386 -6.66 5.42 32.60
N SER A 387 -6.94 6.27 33.59
CA SER A 387 -7.48 7.61 33.34
C SER A 387 -6.50 8.43 32.52
N GLY A 388 -7.00 9.27 31.62
CA GLY A 388 -6.15 10.07 30.75
C GLY A 388 -6.75 11.42 30.39
N SER A 389 -5.90 12.30 29.87
CA SER A 389 -6.31 13.61 29.37
C SER A 389 -5.70 13.91 28.01
N PHE A 390 -6.45 14.64 27.21
CA PHE A 390 -6.03 15.14 25.90
C PHE A 390 -6.63 16.53 25.67
N PHE A 391 -6.06 17.29 24.76
CA PHE A 391 -6.53 18.63 24.44
C PHE A 391 -7.26 18.67 23.10
N ASN A 392 -8.08 19.68 22.89
CA ASN A 392 -8.57 19.98 21.54
C ASN A 392 -7.38 20.17 20.59
N ARG A 393 -7.55 19.77 19.33
CA ARG A 393 -6.52 19.80 18.28
C ARG A 393 -5.37 18.82 18.47
N GLU A 394 -5.56 17.76 19.26
CA GLU A 394 -4.57 16.69 19.39
C GLU A 394 -5.04 15.41 18.68
N ILE A 395 -4.10 14.72 18.06
CA ILE A 395 -4.27 13.36 17.55
C ILE A 395 -3.58 12.40 18.53
N VAL A 396 -4.38 11.54 19.13
CA VAL A 396 -3.91 10.51 20.07
C VAL A 396 -3.86 9.17 19.36
N CYS A 397 -2.66 8.65 19.14
CA CYS A 397 -2.49 7.32 18.51
C CYS A 397 -2.44 6.20 19.55
N LEU A 398 -3.09 5.10 19.22
CA LEU A 398 -3.16 3.87 20.03
C LEU A 398 -2.18 2.86 19.43
N MET A 399 -1.18 2.43 20.21
CA MET A 399 -0.15 1.50 19.77
C MET A 399 -0.06 0.28 20.68
N GLY A 400 0.24 -0.88 20.12
CA GLY A 400 0.34 -2.15 20.82
C GLY A 400 0.12 -3.35 19.88
N GLU A 401 0.34 -4.55 20.38
CA GLU A 401 0.17 -5.80 19.62
C GLU A 401 -1.32 -6.00 19.22
N ASN A 402 -1.55 -6.84 18.21
CA ASN A 402 -2.91 -7.25 17.85
C ASN A 402 -3.54 -8.06 19.00
N GLY A 403 -4.84 -7.88 19.22
CA GLY A 403 -5.54 -8.54 20.32
C GLY A 403 -5.35 -7.88 21.71
N CYS A 404 -4.63 -6.75 21.83
CA CYS A 404 -4.49 -6.01 23.09
C CYS A 404 -5.67 -5.08 23.43
N GLY A 405 -6.73 -5.08 22.60
CA GLY A 405 -7.95 -4.32 22.91
C GLY A 405 -8.00 -2.89 22.45
N LYS A 406 -7.19 -2.48 21.45
CA LYS A 406 -7.21 -1.12 20.86
C LYS A 406 -8.60 -0.74 20.33
N SER A 407 -9.20 -1.58 19.48
CA SER A 407 -10.56 -1.36 18.96
C SER A 407 -11.63 -1.46 20.07
N THR A 408 -11.39 -2.31 21.08
CA THR A 408 -12.25 -2.37 22.29
C THR A 408 -12.25 -1.03 23.03
N PHE A 409 -11.08 -0.38 23.17
CA PHE A 409 -10.98 0.94 23.81
C PHE A 409 -11.76 2.00 23.03
N ILE A 410 -11.60 2.05 21.70
CA ILE A 410 -12.36 3.00 20.86
C ILE A 410 -13.87 2.76 20.98
N ASN A 411 -14.30 1.52 20.94
CA ASN A 411 -15.72 1.16 21.11
C ASN A 411 -16.24 1.53 22.50
N LEU A 412 -15.43 1.34 23.54
CA LEU A 412 -15.77 1.71 24.92
C LEU A 412 -15.90 3.23 25.07
N LEU A 413 -14.98 4.01 24.47
CA LEU A 413 -15.08 5.45 24.40
C LEU A 413 -16.36 5.87 23.66
N ALA A 414 -16.61 5.32 22.49
CA ALA A 414 -17.79 5.62 21.68
C ALA A 414 -19.09 5.33 22.44
N TYR A 415 -19.17 4.17 23.10
CA TYR A 415 -20.33 3.78 23.91
C TYR A 415 -20.58 4.72 25.09
N ASN A 416 -19.53 5.03 25.87
CA ASN A 416 -19.65 5.87 27.04
C ASN A 416 -19.97 7.33 26.68
N LEU A 417 -19.44 7.84 25.58
CA LEU A 417 -19.74 9.19 25.08
C LEU A 417 -21.18 9.29 24.55
N LYS A 418 -21.67 8.28 23.80
CA LYS A 418 -23.07 8.23 23.35
C LYS A 418 -24.04 8.22 24.54
N ASN A 419 -23.69 7.51 25.61
CA ASN A 419 -24.51 7.42 26.82
C ASN A 419 -24.26 8.60 27.81
N LYS A 420 -23.53 9.63 27.40
CA LYS A 420 -23.27 10.86 28.21
C LYS A 420 -22.64 10.58 29.57
N LYS A 421 -21.92 9.46 29.75
CA LYS A 421 -21.28 9.09 31.02
C LYS A 421 -20.12 10.00 31.40
N PHE A 422 -19.42 10.55 30.43
CA PHE A 422 -18.41 11.61 30.60
C PHE A 422 -18.37 12.48 29.33
N LEU A 423 -17.82 13.70 29.42
CA LEU A 423 -17.78 14.71 28.36
C LEU A 423 -19.18 14.98 27.75
N PRO A 424 -20.14 15.52 28.52
CA PRO A 424 -21.48 15.81 28.02
C PRO A 424 -21.44 16.79 26.85
N GLY A 425 -22.27 16.56 25.83
CA GLY A 425 -22.31 17.39 24.61
C GLY A 425 -21.29 17.00 23.53
N THR A 426 -20.50 15.92 23.73
CA THR A 426 -19.57 15.44 22.73
C THR A 426 -20.30 14.59 21.69
N SER A 427 -20.25 15.00 20.43
CA SER A 427 -20.66 14.20 19.28
C SER A 427 -19.46 13.43 18.72
N ILE A 428 -19.72 12.24 18.16
CA ILE A 428 -18.67 11.33 17.70
C ILE A 428 -18.88 11.00 16.23
N SER A 429 -17.79 11.03 15.46
CA SER A 429 -17.72 10.36 14.15
C SER A 429 -16.77 9.17 14.26
N PHE A 430 -17.21 8.01 13.80
CA PHE A 430 -16.45 6.76 13.92
C PHE A 430 -16.26 6.05 12.58
N LYS A 431 -15.01 5.82 12.23
CA LYS A 431 -14.63 4.92 11.13
C LYS A 431 -14.17 3.59 11.74
N SER A 432 -14.97 2.56 11.61
CA SER A 432 -14.64 1.19 12.06
C SER A 432 -13.60 0.53 11.17
N GLN A 433 -12.94 -0.52 11.68
CA GLN A 433 -12.01 -1.34 10.90
C GLN A 433 -12.72 -2.02 9.73
N TYR A 434 -13.91 -2.58 9.97
CA TYR A 434 -14.74 -3.19 8.93
C TYR A 434 -15.68 -2.14 8.33
N ILE A 435 -15.72 -2.08 7.00
CA ILE A 435 -16.51 -1.10 6.25
C ILE A 435 -17.82 -1.74 5.83
N GLU A 436 -18.95 -1.27 6.36
CA GLU A 436 -20.27 -1.87 6.19
C GLU A 436 -21.06 -1.43 4.94
N PHE A 437 -20.42 -0.75 3.98
CA PHE A 437 -21.13 -0.24 2.80
C PHE A 437 -21.37 -1.27 1.68
N ASN A 438 -20.96 -2.53 1.86
CA ASN A 438 -21.05 -3.57 0.84
C ASN A 438 -22.48 -3.85 0.36
N ASN A 439 -23.49 -3.58 1.20
CA ASN A 439 -24.90 -3.79 0.89
C ASN A 439 -25.58 -2.57 0.20
N PHE A 440 -24.84 -1.47 -0.02
CA PHE A 440 -25.38 -0.29 -0.65
C PHE A 440 -25.38 -0.43 -2.17
N ASN A 441 -26.58 -0.41 -2.79
CA ASN A 441 -26.74 -0.64 -4.23
C ASN A 441 -26.56 0.61 -5.12
N GLY A 442 -26.37 1.79 -4.53
CA GLY A 442 -26.18 3.06 -5.23
C GLY A 442 -24.75 3.33 -5.67
N THR A 443 -24.55 4.52 -6.22
CA THR A 443 -23.24 5.07 -6.57
C THR A 443 -22.56 5.66 -5.33
N VAL A 444 -21.25 5.95 -5.45
CA VAL A 444 -20.51 6.68 -4.40
C VAL A 444 -21.15 8.05 -4.17
N GLN A 445 -21.60 8.74 -5.21
CA GLN A 445 -22.27 10.03 -5.09
C GLN A 445 -23.55 9.91 -4.25
N ASP A 446 -24.39 8.92 -4.52
CA ASP A 446 -25.65 8.70 -3.77
C ASP A 446 -25.36 8.43 -2.27
N LEU A 447 -24.30 7.67 -1.99
CA LEU A 447 -23.90 7.40 -0.60
C LEU A 447 -23.38 8.66 0.11
N LEU A 448 -22.57 9.46 -0.57
CA LEU A 448 -22.06 10.71 0.00
C LEU A 448 -23.18 11.71 0.26
N GLU A 449 -24.14 11.84 -0.66
CA GLU A 449 -25.33 12.70 -0.47
C GLU A 449 -26.19 12.23 0.70
N LYS A 450 -26.33 10.93 0.88
CA LYS A 450 -27.07 10.37 2.01
C LYS A 450 -26.38 10.63 3.35
N GLU A 451 -25.08 10.39 3.45
CA GLU A 451 -24.37 10.38 4.74
C GLU A 451 -23.80 11.75 5.15
N ILE A 452 -23.33 12.55 4.19
CA ILE A 452 -22.59 13.80 4.48
C ILE A 452 -23.01 14.98 3.59
N ASN A 453 -24.28 15.07 3.20
CA ASN A 453 -24.79 16.11 2.30
C ASN A 453 -24.40 17.55 2.72
N SER A 454 -24.49 17.86 4.01
CA SER A 454 -24.13 19.18 4.56
C SER A 454 -22.65 19.56 4.30
N SER A 455 -21.75 18.59 4.28
CA SER A 455 -20.32 18.81 4.07
C SER A 455 -19.92 18.90 2.62
N LEU A 456 -20.69 18.28 1.70
CA LEU A 456 -20.38 18.28 0.26
C LEU A 456 -20.41 19.69 -0.36
N GLY A 457 -21.26 20.58 0.15
CA GLY A 457 -21.35 21.98 -0.27
C GLY A 457 -20.14 22.82 0.19
N ASN A 458 -19.37 22.36 1.16
CA ASN A 458 -18.27 23.13 1.73
C ASN A 458 -17.03 23.09 0.81
N ARG A 459 -16.60 24.27 0.36
CA ARG A 459 -15.41 24.42 -0.51
C ARG A 459 -14.14 23.85 0.13
N ASN A 460 -13.94 24.09 1.43
CA ASN A 460 -12.74 23.63 2.14
C ASN A 460 -12.73 22.11 2.28
N PHE A 461 -13.87 21.47 2.55
CA PHE A 461 -13.99 20.02 2.56
C PHE A 461 -13.61 19.42 1.20
N ARG A 462 -14.08 20.02 0.11
CA ARG A 462 -13.74 19.60 -1.24
C ARG A 462 -12.23 19.69 -1.51
N LEU A 463 -11.60 20.81 -1.14
CA LEU A 463 -10.19 21.06 -1.41
C LEU A 463 -9.26 20.23 -0.51
N ILE A 464 -9.61 20.06 0.78
CA ILE A 464 -8.75 19.40 1.77
C ILE A 464 -8.98 17.90 1.81
N VAL A 465 -10.21 17.42 1.56
CA VAL A 465 -10.57 16.00 1.70
C VAL A 465 -10.88 15.34 0.36
N LEU A 466 -11.91 15.80 -0.39
CA LEU A 466 -12.37 15.08 -1.58
C LEU A 466 -11.32 15.01 -2.69
N ASN A 467 -10.64 16.12 -2.97
CA ASN A 467 -9.64 16.18 -4.04
C ASN A 467 -8.39 15.35 -3.73
N PRO A 468 -7.71 15.49 -2.56
CA PRO A 468 -6.54 14.69 -2.25
C PRO A 468 -6.84 13.20 -2.16
N LEU A 469 -8.00 12.80 -1.63
CA LEU A 469 -8.44 11.42 -1.57
C LEU A 469 -8.96 10.89 -2.92
N ARG A 470 -8.96 11.72 -3.97
CA ARG A 470 -9.39 11.38 -5.34
C ARG A 470 -10.80 10.79 -5.39
N ILE A 471 -11.70 11.25 -4.53
CA ILE A 471 -13.09 10.77 -4.47
C ILE A 471 -13.87 11.15 -5.73
N SER A 472 -13.59 12.32 -6.29
CA SER A 472 -14.21 12.77 -7.53
C SER A 472 -14.02 11.79 -8.71
N ASN A 473 -12.95 10.98 -8.69
CA ASN A 473 -12.67 10.01 -9.76
C ASN A 473 -13.52 8.74 -9.67
N ILE A 474 -14.17 8.51 -8.53
CA ILE A 474 -14.93 7.29 -8.25
C ILE A 474 -16.41 7.56 -7.98
N LYS A 475 -16.86 8.82 -8.04
CA LYS A 475 -18.21 9.25 -7.64
C LYS A 475 -19.32 8.51 -8.39
N ASP A 476 -19.10 8.19 -9.67
CA ASP A 476 -20.09 7.55 -10.54
C ASP A 476 -20.04 6.00 -10.48
N LEU A 477 -19.06 5.44 -9.72
CA LEU A 477 -18.95 3.99 -9.55
C LEU A 477 -19.97 3.50 -8.52
N LYS A 478 -20.50 2.28 -8.74
CA LYS A 478 -21.32 1.60 -7.73
C LYS A 478 -20.43 1.21 -6.55
N VAL A 479 -20.92 1.41 -5.34
CA VAL A 479 -20.16 1.15 -4.10
C VAL A 479 -19.65 -0.29 -4.04
N LYS A 480 -20.44 -1.27 -4.44
CA LYS A 480 -20.06 -2.68 -4.49
C LYS A 480 -18.92 -3.03 -5.46
N ASN A 481 -18.62 -2.15 -6.41
CA ASN A 481 -17.56 -2.36 -7.41
C ASN A 481 -16.25 -1.64 -7.03
N LEU A 482 -16.16 -1.06 -5.85
CA LEU A 482 -14.96 -0.39 -5.38
C LEU A 482 -13.88 -1.39 -4.98
N SER A 483 -12.63 -1.07 -5.28
CA SER A 483 -11.49 -1.79 -4.70
C SER A 483 -11.36 -1.51 -3.20
N GLY A 484 -10.68 -2.38 -2.43
CA GLY A 484 -10.48 -2.19 -1.00
C GLY A 484 -9.91 -0.81 -0.65
N GLY A 485 -8.90 -0.34 -1.37
CA GLY A 485 -8.33 1.00 -1.13
C GLY A 485 -9.26 2.16 -1.53
N GLN A 486 -10.14 1.98 -2.52
CA GLN A 486 -11.17 2.97 -2.87
C GLN A 486 -12.24 3.03 -1.78
N MET A 487 -12.67 1.86 -1.28
CA MET A 487 -13.63 1.74 -0.20
C MET A 487 -13.08 2.38 1.09
N GLN A 488 -11.82 2.15 1.40
CA GLN A 488 -11.15 2.73 2.55
C GLN A 488 -11.13 4.27 2.49
N ARG A 489 -10.76 4.85 1.34
CA ARG A 489 -10.78 6.30 1.14
C ARG A 489 -12.19 6.88 1.24
N LEU A 490 -13.20 6.18 0.74
CA LEU A 490 -14.60 6.57 0.88
C LEU A 490 -15.04 6.56 2.34
N ALA A 491 -14.72 5.53 3.11
CA ALA A 491 -15.04 5.44 4.53
C ALA A 491 -14.39 6.57 5.36
N ILE A 492 -13.11 6.87 5.06
CA ILE A 492 -12.42 8.02 5.68
C ILE A 492 -13.12 9.33 5.32
N THR A 493 -13.52 9.50 4.05
CA THR A 493 -14.22 10.70 3.58
C THR A 493 -15.54 10.91 4.31
N ILE A 494 -16.35 9.85 4.48
CA ILE A 494 -17.61 9.90 5.21
C ILE A 494 -17.35 10.24 6.68
N CYS A 495 -16.39 9.58 7.32
CA CYS A 495 -16.02 9.88 8.70
C CYS A 495 -15.62 11.35 8.88
N LEU A 496 -14.76 11.89 8.02
CA LEU A 496 -14.33 13.29 8.10
C LEU A 496 -15.45 14.28 7.73
N GLY A 497 -16.37 13.89 6.86
CA GLY A 497 -17.49 14.72 6.44
C GLY A 497 -18.64 14.75 7.45
N THR A 498 -18.71 13.82 8.40
CA THR A 498 -19.71 13.81 9.47
C THR A 498 -19.31 14.81 10.56
N PRO A 499 -20.13 15.85 10.83
CA PRO A 499 -19.81 16.84 11.87
C PRO A 499 -19.74 16.20 13.26
N ALA A 500 -18.59 16.33 13.92
CA ALA A 500 -18.37 15.77 15.25
C ALA A 500 -17.40 16.64 16.07
N THR A 501 -17.38 16.43 17.38
CA THR A 501 -16.41 17.05 18.28
C THR A 501 -15.18 16.16 18.50
N LEU A 502 -15.37 14.84 18.39
CA LEU A 502 -14.32 13.83 18.54
C LEU A 502 -14.41 12.80 17.38
N TYR A 503 -13.28 12.53 16.78
CA TYR A 503 -13.15 11.56 15.69
C TYR A 503 -12.44 10.31 16.18
N LEU A 504 -13.00 9.15 15.85
CA LEU A 504 -12.44 7.85 16.18
C LEU A 504 -12.16 7.11 14.85
N ILE A 505 -10.90 6.79 14.58
CA ILE A 505 -10.50 6.21 13.30
C ILE A 505 -9.69 4.94 13.56
N ASP A 506 -10.18 3.82 13.06
CA ASP A 506 -9.53 2.51 13.20
C ASP A 506 -8.87 2.11 11.88
N GLU A 507 -7.55 1.94 11.88
CA GLU A 507 -6.69 1.53 10.76
C GLU A 507 -6.99 2.25 9.43
N PRO A 508 -6.77 3.55 9.30
CA PRO A 508 -7.05 4.26 8.06
C PRO A 508 -6.08 3.91 6.92
N SER A 509 -4.90 3.37 7.20
CA SER A 509 -3.91 2.99 6.17
C SER A 509 -4.17 1.62 5.54
N ALA A 510 -5.08 0.81 6.09
CA ALA A 510 -5.32 -0.55 5.61
C ALA A 510 -5.72 -0.58 4.12
N GLY A 511 -5.05 -1.43 3.33
CA GLY A 511 -5.31 -1.59 1.89
C GLY A 511 -4.91 -0.40 1.01
N LEU A 512 -4.25 0.63 1.58
CA LEU A 512 -3.74 1.78 0.85
C LEU A 512 -2.27 1.58 0.45
N ASP A 513 -1.92 2.08 -0.74
CA ASP A 513 -0.51 2.15 -1.16
C ASP A 513 0.25 3.25 -0.40
N CYS A 514 1.58 3.22 -0.47
CA CYS A 514 2.46 4.13 0.26
C CYS A 514 2.18 5.62 -0.01
N GLU A 515 1.81 6.01 -1.24
CA GLU A 515 1.43 7.39 -1.56
C GLU A 515 0.12 7.77 -0.86
N GLN A 516 -0.89 6.90 -0.93
CA GLN A 516 -2.20 7.16 -0.33
C GLN A 516 -2.15 7.20 1.20
N ARG A 517 -1.32 6.37 1.85
CA ARG A 517 -1.13 6.42 3.31
C ARG A 517 -0.64 7.79 3.77
N ILE A 518 0.37 8.34 3.09
CA ILE A 518 0.92 9.67 3.42
C ILE A 518 -0.11 10.78 3.15
N ILE A 519 -0.87 10.66 2.05
CA ILE A 519 -1.93 11.62 1.72
C ILE A 519 -3.03 11.59 2.79
N VAL A 520 -3.49 10.40 3.20
CA VAL A 520 -4.51 10.24 4.25
C VAL A 520 -4.03 10.85 5.56
N ALA A 521 -2.78 10.59 5.97
CA ALA A 521 -2.19 11.20 7.15
C ALA A 521 -2.28 12.74 7.11
N LYS A 522 -1.83 13.34 5.99
CA LYS A 522 -1.89 14.80 5.80
C LYS A 522 -3.32 15.33 5.77
N VAL A 523 -4.26 14.60 5.17
CA VAL A 523 -5.69 15.00 5.12
C VAL A 523 -6.29 15.01 6.51
N ILE A 524 -6.06 13.95 7.30
CA ILE A 524 -6.56 13.86 8.69
C ILE A 524 -6.02 15.04 9.51
N GLN A 525 -4.71 15.26 9.52
CA GLN A 525 -4.07 16.34 10.26
C GLN A 525 -4.60 17.72 9.83
N LYS A 526 -4.56 18.00 8.52
CA LYS A 526 -4.95 19.30 7.98
C LYS A 526 -6.42 19.62 8.18
N TYR A 527 -7.30 18.61 7.99
CA TYR A 527 -8.74 18.85 8.10
C TYR A 527 -9.22 18.88 9.56
N LEU A 528 -8.84 17.88 10.39
CA LEU A 528 -9.32 17.80 11.76
C LEU A 528 -8.62 18.81 12.68
N VAL A 529 -7.30 18.84 12.67
CA VAL A 529 -6.52 19.63 13.65
C VAL A 529 -6.38 21.08 13.20
N GLU A 530 -5.90 21.31 11.97
CA GLU A 530 -5.60 22.67 11.51
C GLU A 530 -6.87 23.43 11.15
N PHE A 531 -7.81 22.81 10.40
CA PHE A 531 -9.01 23.50 9.92
C PHE A 531 -10.17 23.46 10.91
N LEU A 532 -10.58 22.27 11.39
CA LEU A 532 -11.73 22.14 12.31
C LEU A 532 -11.37 22.40 13.78
N GLY A 533 -10.11 22.29 14.18
CA GLY A 533 -9.67 22.41 15.58
C GLY A 533 -10.21 21.29 16.48
N LYS A 534 -10.39 20.08 15.93
CA LYS A 534 -10.97 18.91 16.61
C LYS A 534 -9.89 17.90 16.94
N SER A 535 -10.23 16.95 17.83
CA SER A 535 -9.34 15.89 18.28
C SER A 535 -9.72 14.56 17.64
N CYS A 536 -8.72 13.68 17.54
CA CYS A 536 -8.88 12.35 16.96
C CYS A 536 -8.17 11.29 17.79
N PHE A 537 -8.83 10.14 18.02
CA PHE A 537 -8.17 8.91 18.44
C PHE A 537 -7.98 8.03 17.21
N LEU A 538 -6.76 7.55 17.03
CA LEU A 538 -6.33 6.83 15.84
C LEU A 538 -5.66 5.51 16.22
N ILE A 539 -6.13 4.39 15.69
CA ILE A 539 -5.38 3.12 15.72
C ILE A 539 -4.59 3.02 14.43
N GLU A 540 -3.29 2.84 14.53
CA GLU A 540 -2.45 2.69 13.35
C GLU A 540 -1.23 1.80 13.63
N HIS A 541 -0.84 1.03 12.62
CA HIS A 541 0.34 0.15 12.64
C HIS A 541 1.47 0.61 11.71
N ASP A 542 1.24 1.66 10.93
CA ASP A 542 2.25 2.27 10.07
C ASP A 542 3.05 3.32 10.84
N PHE A 543 4.34 3.03 11.08
CA PHE A 543 5.23 3.94 11.81
C PHE A 543 5.36 5.32 11.17
N LEU A 544 5.41 5.31 9.84
CA LEU A 544 5.57 6.54 9.08
C LEU A 544 4.34 7.44 9.25
N MET A 545 3.16 6.87 9.15
CA MET A 545 1.91 7.58 9.37
C MET A 545 1.82 8.07 10.80
N THR A 546 1.99 7.18 11.79
CA THR A 546 1.88 7.52 13.21
C THR A 546 2.86 8.61 13.62
N SER A 547 4.15 8.49 13.24
CA SER A 547 5.18 9.48 13.58
C SER A 547 4.95 10.86 12.92
N THR A 548 4.15 10.90 11.85
CA THR A 548 3.87 12.15 11.12
C THR A 548 2.72 12.94 11.73
N ILE A 549 1.70 12.25 12.28
CA ILE A 549 0.44 12.91 12.66
C ILE A 549 0.13 12.85 14.15
N ALA A 550 0.75 11.95 14.92
CA ALA A 550 0.45 11.81 16.33
C ALA A 550 1.07 12.93 17.17
N ASP A 551 0.28 13.45 18.12
CA ASP A 551 0.74 14.35 19.17
C ASP A 551 1.01 13.59 20.46
N LYS A 552 0.16 12.59 20.77
CA LYS A 552 0.27 11.71 21.93
C LYS A 552 0.10 10.25 21.54
N ILE A 553 0.65 9.36 22.36
CA ILE A 553 0.56 7.91 22.20
C ILE A 553 0.00 7.29 23.47
N ILE A 554 -0.98 6.40 23.32
CA ILE A 554 -1.45 5.46 24.35
C ILE A 554 -0.87 4.09 24.01
N LEU A 555 -0.08 3.54 24.94
CA LEU A 555 0.48 2.20 24.79
C LEU A 555 -0.46 1.17 25.41
N PHE A 556 -0.65 0.08 24.68
CA PHE A 556 -1.36 -1.11 25.13
C PHE A 556 -0.33 -2.21 25.41
N GLU A 557 -0.29 -2.66 26.66
CA GLU A 557 0.66 -3.64 27.16
C GLU A 557 -0.10 -4.78 27.86
N GLY A 558 0.45 -5.98 27.83
CA GLY A 558 -0.13 -7.14 28.49
C GLY A 558 -0.03 -8.41 27.65
N LYS A 559 -0.89 -9.37 27.92
CA LYS A 559 -0.99 -10.63 27.16
C LYS A 559 -2.15 -10.54 26.17
N PRO A 560 -1.89 -10.47 24.85
CA PRO A 560 -2.95 -10.42 23.84
C PRO A 560 -3.98 -11.54 24.03
N GLY A 561 -5.26 -11.19 23.92
CA GLY A 561 -6.37 -12.13 24.09
C GLY A 561 -6.69 -12.54 25.52
N LEU A 562 -5.94 -12.11 26.52
CA LEU A 562 -6.16 -12.40 27.94
C LEU A 562 -6.37 -11.13 28.75
N GLU A 563 -5.30 -10.46 29.15
CA GLU A 563 -5.39 -9.25 29.96
C GLU A 563 -4.41 -8.19 29.44
N CYS A 564 -4.95 -7.02 29.14
CA CYS A 564 -4.18 -5.89 28.65
C CYS A 564 -4.54 -4.60 29.38
N ASN A 565 -3.55 -3.70 29.45
CA ASN A 565 -3.66 -2.39 30.08
C ASN A 565 -3.38 -1.28 29.05
N ALA A 566 -4.33 -0.36 28.88
CA ALA A 566 -4.13 0.88 28.15
C ALA A 566 -3.57 1.93 29.11
N LYS A 567 -2.33 2.36 28.85
CA LYS A 567 -1.64 3.36 29.69
C LYS A 567 -2.18 4.76 29.47
N THR A 568 -1.77 5.70 30.34
CA THR A 568 -2.06 7.14 30.15
C THR A 568 -1.44 7.66 28.86
N PRO A 569 -2.05 8.67 28.19
CA PRO A 569 -1.47 9.31 27.02
C PRO A 569 -0.12 9.97 27.33
N ASN A 570 0.93 9.52 26.66
CA ASN A 570 2.28 10.08 26.75
C ASN A 570 2.57 10.99 25.55
N SER A 571 3.58 11.86 25.67
CA SER A 571 4.09 12.61 24.51
C SER A 571 4.57 11.65 23.42
N LEU A 572 4.56 12.10 22.18
CA LEU A 572 4.98 11.30 21.03
C LEU A 572 6.36 10.64 21.26
N ILE A 573 7.35 11.41 21.71
CA ILE A 573 8.72 10.91 21.94
C ILE A 573 8.76 9.84 23.02
N GLN A 574 8.13 10.09 24.17
CA GLN A 574 8.07 9.12 25.26
C GLN A 574 7.32 7.85 24.87
N GLY A 575 6.16 8.01 24.22
CA GLY A 575 5.34 6.89 23.77
C GLY A 575 6.08 6.01 22.77
N PHE A 576 6.75 6.61 21.76
CA PHE A 576 7.57 5.84 20.83
C PHE A 576 8.79 5.21 21.49
N ASN A 577 9.52 5.92 22.36
CA ASN A 577 10.66 5.33 23.06
C ASN A 577 10.26 4.08 23.85
N ASN A 578 9.20 4.15 24.64
CA ASN A 578 8.70 3.00 25.41
C ASN A 578 8.26 1.86 24.49
N PHE A 579 7.54 2.17 23.42
CA PHE A 579 7.07 1.15 22.48
C PHE A 579 8.23 0.45 21.75
N LEU A 580 9.21 1.19 21.28
CA LEU A 580 10.37 0.66 20.57
C LEU A 580 11.32 -0.09 21.50
N MET A 581 11.42 0.33 22.77
CA MET A 581 12.16 -0.39 23.80
C MET A 581 11.56 -1.78 24.03
N ASN A 582 10.24 -1.91 24.12
CA ASN A 582 9.55 -3.20 24.25
C ASN A 582 9.78 -4.12 23.03
N LEU A 583 10.06 -3.54 21.86
CA LEU A 583 10.36 -4.29 20.63
C LEU A 583 11.86 -4.54 20.41
N ASP A 584 12.72 -3.97 21.25
CA ASP A 584 14.20 -3.99 21.10
C ASP A 584 14.68 -3.44 19.74
N ILE A 585 14.09 -2.33 19.26
CA ILE A 585 14.37 -1.73 17.96
C ILE A 585 14.64 -0.24 18.12
N THR A 586 15.60 0.27 17.35
CA THR A 586 15.92 1.68 17.33
C THR A 586 15.60 2.32 15.98
N PHE A 587 15.14 3.56 16.03
CA PHE A 587 14.84 4.38 14.85
C PHE A 587 15.80 5.55 14.74
N ARG A 588 16.14 5.89 13.49
CA ARG A 588 16.86 7.12 13.12
C ARG A 588 16.04 7.89 12.10
N ARG A 589 16.38 9.14 11.87
CA ARG A 589 15.85 9.94 10.75
C ARG A 589 16.75 9.87 9.53
N ASP A 590 16.13 9.86 8.36
CA ASP A 590 16.84 10.09 7.11
C ASP A 590 17.23 11.58 7.05
N PRO A 591 18.51 11.90 6.75
CA PRO A 591 18.99 13.29 6.77
C PRO A 591 18.36 14.18 5.69
N ASN A 592 17.84 13.59 4.60
CA ASN A 592 17.34 14.37 3.47
C ASN A 592 15.86 14.75 3.60
N ASN A 593 15.02 13.86 4.15
CA ASN A 593 13.56 14.04 4.17
C ASN A 593 12.93 13.79 5.55
N PHE A 594 13.75 13.59 6.58
CA PHE A 594 13.32 13.34 7.97
C PHE A 594 12.44 12.09 8.17
N ARG A 595 12.40 11.20 7.20
CA ARG A 595 11.67 9.95 7.28
C ARG A 595 12.24 9.05 8.39
N PRO A 596 11.40 8.44 9.24
CA PRO A 596 11.86 7.45 10.21
C PRO A 596 12.39 6.20 9.50
N ARG A 597 13.54 5.71 9.95
CA ARG A 597 14.22 4.52 9.44
C ARG A 597 14.61 3.60 10.57
N ILE A 598 14.36 2.31 10.40
CA ILE A 598 14.80 1.27 11.36
C ILE A 598 16.31 1.07 11.22
N ASN A 599 17.03 1.04 12.36
CA ASN A 599 18.43 0.65 12.35
C ASN A 599 18.56 -0.86 12.15
N LYS A 600 19.56 -1.28 11.39
CA LYS A 600 19.89 -2.70 11.32
C LYS A 600 20.33 -3.18 12.70
N LYS A 601 19.77 -4.31 13.15
CA LYS A 601 20.03 -4.92 14.46
C LYS A 601 21.55 -5.11 14.67
N ASN A 602 22.03 -4.77 15.85
CA ASN A 602 23.45 -4.82 16.23
C ASN A 602 24.38 -3.89 15.45
N SER A 603 23.87 -2.94 14.66
CA SER A 603 24.71 -1.89 14.05
C SER A 603 25.26 -0.95 15.13
N ASN A 604 26.36 -0.23 14.82
CA ASN A 604 26.96 0.73 15.75
C ASN A 604 25.96 1.78 16.25
N LYS A 605 25.06 2.24 15.36
CA LYS A 605 23.99 3.20 15.73
C LYS A 605 22.96 2.56 16.65
N ASP A 606 22.53 1.32 16.35
CA ASP A 606 21.59 0.58 17.19
C ASP A 606 22.14 0.39 18.62
N LYS A 607 23.37 -0.09 18.73
CA LYS A 607 24.04 -0.28 20.02
C LYS A 607 24.18 1.02 20.81
N LYS A 608 24.58 2.12 20.14
CA LYS A 608 24.72 3.43 20.78
C LYS A 608 23.37 3.94 21.30
N GLN A 609 22.30 3.91 20.48
CA GLN A 609 20.98 4.37 20.89
C GLN A 609 20.40 3.55 22.05
N LYS A 610 20.59 2.22 22.05
CA LYS A 610 20.19 1.33 23.15
C LYS A 610 20.95 1.65 24.44
N SER A 611 22.25 1.89 24.38
CA SER A 611 23.04 2.25 25.56
C SER A 611 22.64 3.61 26.16
N GLU A 612 22.11 4.52 25.36
CA GLU A 612 21.61 5.83 25.79
C GLU A 612 20.11 5.82 26.15
N ASN A 613 19.40 4.67 26.05
CA ASN A 613 17.94 4.54 26.19
C ASN A 613 17.15 5.49 25.25
N LYS A 614 17.71 5.82 24.08
CA LYS A 614 17.10 6.70 23.06
C LYS A 614 16.68 5.91 21.83
N TYR A 615 15.61 5.13 21.94
CA TYR A 615 15.16 4.25 20.86
C TYR A 615 14.54 5.02 19.68
N PHE A 616 13.91 6.16 19.96
CA PHE A 616 13.35 7.05 18.94
C PHE A 616 14.14 8.37 18.92
N TYR A 617 15.04 8.48 17.98
CA TYR A 617 15.99 9.60 17.90
C TYR A 617 15.58 10.61 16.82
N PHE A 618 15.60 11.88 17.18
CA PHE A 618 15.15 13.00 16.34
C PHE A 618 16.25 14.05 16.11
N ASP A 619 17.46 13.66 15.85
CA ASP A 619 18.50 14.64 15.47
C ASP A 619 18.51 14.90 13.98
#